data_e6314d173a09044de6141f75e503bc52
#
_entry.id   e6314d173a09044de6141f75e503bc52
#
_cell.length_a   1.000
_cell.length_b   1.000
_cell.length_c   1.000
_cell.angle_alpha   90.00
_cell.angle_beta   90.00
_cell.angle_gamma   90.00
#
_symmetry.space_group_name_H-M   'P 1'
#
loop_
_entity.id
_entity.type
_entity.pdbx_description
1 polymer ?
#
loop_
_entity_poly.entity_id
_entity_poly.type
_entity_poly.pdbx_seq_one_letter_code
_entity_poly.pdbx_strand_id
1 'polypeptide(L)'
;MNKKRLGLRQVKLLFVKLVLSLFLLSVAWVLLYRWVAPPATLHMLQRRAEAGAADKEDPYINYTFVSLEEMSDQLPLAVVASEDQLFLQHHGFDFDAIMDAFQRNRKGGNIRGGSTISQQVAKNVFLWHGRSYLRKAVEAYFTFLIEVLWGKERIIEVYLNIAEMGDGVFGVEAASQKYFKKPAKDVGRQQAALLAAVLPNPIKFSVSNPSGYTRTRRSRIARAMGRLGGTTYIKDILPEKDDEKK
;
A
#
# COMPACT_ATOMS: atom_id res chain seq x y z
N MET A 1 -14.07 -41.15 32.83
CA MET A 1 -13.67 -39.72 32.70
C MET A 1 -14.90 -38.91 32.36
N ASN A 2 -15.42 -38.14 33.32
CA ASN A 2 -16.65 -37.34 33.15
C ASN A 2 -16.30 -36.04 32.36
N LYS A 3 -16.56 -36.00 31.06
CA LYS A 3 -16.47 -34.75 30.28
C LYS A 3 -17.58 -33.83 30.73
N LYS A 4 -17.28 -32.88 31.63
CA LYS A 4 -18.22 -31.80 32.00
C LYS A 4 -18.59 -31.04 30.71
N ARG A 5 -19.81 -31.16 30.23
CA ARG A 5 -20.36 -30.35 29.16
C ARG A 5 -20.38 -28.89 29.62
N LEU A 6 -19.70 -28.02 28.90
CA LEU A 6 -19.74 -26.58 29.16
C LEU A 6 -21.19 -26.08 29.03
N GLY A 7 -21.66 -25.39 30.05
CA GLY A 7 -22.98 -24.76 30.00
C GLY A 7 -23.05 -23.63 28.99
N LEU A 8 -24.21 -23.34 28.43
CA LEU A 8 -24.39 -22.29 27.37
C LEU A 8 -23.82 -20.91 27.79
N ARG A 9 -23.93 -20.57 29.08
CA ARG A 9 -23.35 -19.32 29.64
C ARG A 9 -21.82 -19.31 29.55
N GLN A 10 -21.16 -20.44 29.80
CA GLN A 10 -19.71 -20.57 29.72
C GLN A 10 -19.23 -20.50 28.27
N VAL A 11 -19.95 -21.10 27.31
CA VAL A 11 -19.67 -21.01 25.89
C VAL A 11 -19.79 -19.58 25.40
N LYS A 12 -20.84 -18.84 25.74
CA LYS A 12 -21.00 -17.41 25.41
C LYS A 12 -19.86 -16.57 25.97
N LEU A 13 -19.48 -16.80 27.25
CA LEU A 13 -18.40 -16.06 27.88
C LEU A 13 -17.05 -16.32 27.19
N LEU A 14 -16.75 -17.57 26.81
CA LEU A 14 -15.55 -17.93 26.07
C LEU A 14 -15.53 -17.28 24.69
N PHE A 15 -16.67 -17.27 24.00
CA PHE A 15 -16.79 -16.59 22.69
C PHE A 15 -16.52 -15.08 22.81
N VAL A 16 -17.13 -14.40 23.79
CA VAL A 16 -16.88 -12.96 24.01
C VAL A 16 -15.42 -12.69 24.35
N LYS A 17 -14.81 -13.52 25.22
CA LYS A 17 -13.37 -13.39 25.51
C LYS A 17 -12.50 -13.58 24.27
N LEU A 18 -12.82 -14.57 23.42
CA LEU A 18 -12.09 -14.80 22.18
C LEU A 18 -12.18 -13.60 21.24
N VAL A 19 -13.39 -13.07 21.01
CA VAL A 19 -13.60 -11.90 20.14
C VAL A 19 -12.86 -10.68 20.68
N LEU A 20 -12.94 -10.42 21.98
CA LEU A 20 -12.22 -9.32 22.61
C LEU A 20 -10.69 -9.50 22.50
N SER A 21 -10.19 -10.71 22.71
CA SER A 21 -8.77 -11.00 22.57
C SER A 21 -8.28 -10.78 21.14
N LEU A 22 -9.04 -11.23 20.13
CA LEU A 22 -8.71 -11.02 18.72
C LEU A 22 -8.73 -9.53 18.36
N PHE A 23 -9.70 -8.79 18.87
CA PHE A 23 -9.75 -7.33 18.69
C PHE A 23 -8.54 -6.65 19.32
N LEU A 24 -8.21 -6.94 20.58
CA LEU A 24 -7.05 -6.33 21.25
C LEU A 24 -5.73 -6.69 20.55
N LEU A 25 -5.58 -7.95 20.10
CA LEU A 25 -4.40 -8.38 19.34
C LEU A 25 -4.28 -7.65 18.00
N SER A 26 -5.39 -7.44 17.29
CA SER A 26 -5.36 -6.70 16.02
C SER A 26 -5.00 -5.23 16.23
N VAL A 27 -5.52 -4.58 17.27
CA VAL A 27 -5.14 -3.20 17.64
C VAL A 27 -3.66 -3.14 18.03
N ALA A 28 -3.17 -4.07 18.85
CA ALA A 28 -1.78 -4.14 19.24
C ALA A 28 -0.85 -4.35 18.02
N TRP A 29 -1.26 -5.17 17.06
CA TRP A 29 -0.52 -5.39 15.82
C TRP A 29 -0.45 -4.12 14.96
N VAL A 30 -1.56 -3.39 14.80
CA VAL A 30 -1.58 -2.10 14.10
C VAL A 30 -0.71 -1.08 14.83
N LEU A 31 -0.81 -0.98 16.17
CA LEU A 31 0.04 -0.09 16.96
C LEU A 31 1.53 -0.42 16.84
N LEU A 32 1.89 -1.70 16.83
CA LEU A 32 3.29 -2.10 16.63
C LEU A 32 3.86 -1.52 15.32
N TYR A 33 3.12 -1.65 14.22
CA TYR A 33 3.58 -1.18 12.91
C TYR A 33 3.45 0.33 12.70
N ARG A 34 2.93 1.06 13.67
CA ARG A 34 3.05 2.53 13.71
C ARG A 34 4.51 2.97 13.81
N TRP A 35 5.32 2.25 14.58
CA TRP A 35 6.72 2.60 14.87
C TRP A 35 7.74 1.62 14.29
N VAL A 36 7.35 0.37 14.12
CA VAL A 36 8.21 -0.68 13.60
C VAL A 36 7.93 -0.91 12.12
N ALA A 37 8.98 -0.95 11.31
CA ALA A 37 8.86 -1.32 9.91
C ALA A 37 8.34 -2.77 9.77
N PRO A 38 7.32 -3.05 8.94
CA PRO A 38 6.93 -4.41 8.64
C PRO A 38 8.10 -5.17 8.01
N PRO A 39 8.61 -6.24 8.61
CA PRO A 39 9.80 -6.96 8.09
C PRO A 39 9.47 -7.71 6.78
N ALA A 40 8.24 -8.12 6.63
CA ALA A 40 7.66 -8.68 5.41
C ALA A 40 6.13 -8.56 5.47
N THR A 41 5.48 -8.55 4.33
CA THR A 41 4.02 -8.60 4.24
C THR A 41 3.55 -10.00 3.81
N LEU A 42 2.29 -10.33 4.10
CA LEU A 42 1.70 -11.59 3.61
C LEU A 42 1.76 -11.67 2.08
N HIS A 43 1.64 -10.54 1.39
CA HIS A 43 1.80 -10.48 -0.06
C HIS A 43 3.21 -10.88 -0.50
N MET A 44 4.26 -10.36 0.14
CA MET A 44 5.65 -10.73 -0.15
C MET A 44 5.88 -12.23 0.06
N LEU A 45 5.39 -12.80 1.16
CA LEU A 45 5.52 -14.23 1.46
C LEU A 45 4.81 -15.08 0.42
N GLN A 46 3.61 -14.69 0.00
CA GLN A 46 2.88 -15.38 -1.06
C GLN A 46 3.63 -15.31 -2.40
N ARG A 47 4.13 -14.14 -2.81
CA ARG A 47 4.92 -13.98 -4.04
C ARG A 47 6.18 -14.85 -4.03
N ARG A 48 6.84 -14.96 -2.87
CA ARG A 48 7.99 -15.85 -2.69
C ARG A 48 7.60 -17.33 -2.87
N ALA A 49 6.48 -17.75 -2.29
CA ALA A 49 5.97 -19.11 -2.44
C ALA A 49 5.58 -19.42 -3.90
N GLU A 50 4.93 -18.48 -4.60
CA GLU A 50 4.59 -18.62 -6.02
C GLU A 50 5.83 -18.71 -6.90
N ALA A 51 6.87 -17.91 -6.62
CA ALA A 51 8.13 -17.97 -7.35
C ALA A 51 8.88 -19.30 -7.13
N GLY A 52 8.89 -19.82 -5.89
CA GLY A 52 9.48 -21.11 -5.58
C GLY A 52 8.72 -22.28 -6.23
N ALA A 53 7.40 -22.20 -6.27
CA ALA A 53 6.57 -23.22 -6.96
C ALA A 53 6.73 -23.19 -8.48
N ALA A 54 7.14 -22.08 -9.07
CA ALA A 54 7.40 -21.92 -10.49
C ALA A 54 8.86 -22.27 -10.89
N ASP A 55 9.62 -22.83 -9.96
CA ASP A 55 11.04 -23.24 -10.14
C ASP A 55 11.91 -22.12 -10.73
N LYS A 56 11.67 -20.88 -10.30
CA LYS A 56 12.50 -19.74 -10.67
C LYS A 56 13.87 -19.89 -10.01
N GLU A 57 14.95 -19.69 -10.78
CA GLU A 57 16.35 -19.80 -10.31
C GLU A 57 16.66 -18.96 -9.07
N ASP A 58 15.93 -17.84 -8.86
CA ASP A 58 16.06 -17.01 -7.67
C ASP A 58 14.68 -16.50 -7.20
N PRO A 59 14.02 -17.20 -6.24
CA PRO A 59 12.76 -16.77 -5.65
C PRO A 59 12.95 -15.59 -4.68
N TYR A 60 13.92 -14.71 -4.96
CA TYR A 60 14.31 -13.62 -4.08
C TYR A 60 13.28 -12.49 -4.07
N ILE A 61 12.93 -12.06 -2.87
CA ILE A 61 12.16 -10.83 -2.64
C ILE A 61 13.16 -9.70 -2.41
N ASN A 62 13.23 -8.75 -3.34
CA ASN A 62 14.03 -7.55 -3.17
C ASN A 62 13.20 -6.52 -2.41
N TYR A 63 13.56 -6.31 -1.15
CA TYR A 63 12.86 -5.42 -0.23
C TYR A 63 13.86 -4.74 0.71
N THR A 64 13.80 -3.42 0.77
CA THR A 64 14.56 -2.59 1.70
C THR A 64 13.64 -1.49 2.19
N PHE A 65 13.37 -1.45 3.51
CA PHE A 65 12.59 -0.38 4.12
C PHE A 65 13.48 0.84 4.32
N VAL A 66 13.00 1.99 3.89
CA VAL A 66 13.63 3.30 4.14
C VAL A 66 12.57 4.25 4.71
N SER A 67 12.99 5.17 5.58
CA SER A 67 12.10 6.19 6.14
C SER A 67 11.66 7.18 5.06
N LEU A 68 10.56 7.89 5.31
CA LEU A 68 10.08 8.91 4.37
C LEU A 68 11.11 10.05 4.16
N GLU A 69 11.94 10.34 5.17
CA GLU A 69 13.06 11.27 5.12
C GLU A 69 14.14 10.86 4.11
N GLU A 70 14.34 9.56 3.95
CA GLU A 70 15.30 8.96 3.01
C GLU A 70 14.73 8.79 1.60
N MET A 71 13.55 9.35 1.34
CA MET A 71 12.91 9.31 0.02
C MET A 71 12.89 10.70 -0.62
N SER A 72 12.88 10.72 -1.95
CA SER A 72 12.54 11.93 -2.71
C SER A 72 11.05 12.25 -2.55
N ASP A 73 10.72 13.52 -2.31
CA ASP A 73 9.34 14.01 -2.22
C ASP A 73 8.54 13.75 -3.50
N GLN A 74 9.21 13.47 -4.60
CA GLN A 74 8.56 13.12 -5.86
C GLN A 74 7.87 11.75 -5.80
N LEU A 75 8.32 10.84 -4.92
CA LEU A 75 7.77 9.49 -4.78
C LEU A 75 6.37 9.49 -4.14
N PRO A 76 6.15 10.05 -2.94
CA PRO A 76 4.80 10.15 -2.38
C PRO A 76 3.87 10.98 -3.27
N LEU A 77 4.34 12.08 -3.86
CA LEU A 77 3.54 12.87 -4.79
C LEU A 77 3.10 12.07 -6.03
N ALA A 78 3.98 11.26 -6.61
CA ALA A 78 3.65 10.44 -7.79
C ALA A 78 2.62 9.37 -7.47
N VAL A 79 2.72 8.74 -6.29
CA VAL A 79 1.77 7.72 -5.84
C VAL A 79 0.42 8.35 -5.56
N VAL A 80 0.36 9.46 -4.83
CA VAL A 80 -0.88 10.22 -4.58
C VAL A 80 -1.52 10.65 -5.89
N ALA A 81 -0.76 11.22 -6.81
CA ALA A 81 -1.25 11.66 -8.13
C ALA A 81 -1.78 10.51 -9.01
N SER A 82 -1.27 9.28 -8.80
CA SER A 82 -1.61 8.09 -9.59
C SER A 82 -2.78 7.31 -9.02
N GLU A 83 -2.80 7.08 -7.72
CA GLU A 83 -3.66 6.13 -7.04
C GLU A 83 -4.80 6.80 -6.27
N ASP A 84 -4.56 8.00 -5.69
CA ASP A 84 -5.47 8.57 -4.70
C ASP A 84 -5.26 10.09 -4.56
N GLN A 85 -5.80 10.87 -5.49
CA GLN A 85 -5.58 12.33 -5.52
C GLN A 85 -6.20 13.07 -4.33
N LEU A 86 -7.15 12.47 -3.65
CA LEU A 86 -7.81 13.03 -2.45
C LEU A 86 -7.28 12.42 -1.15
N PHE A 87 -6.12 11.74 -1.18
CA PHE A 87 -5.54 11.02 -0.04
C PHE A 87 -5.49 11.86 1.25
N LEU A 88 -5.17 13.14 1.15
CA LEU A 88 -5.08 14.06 2.30
C LEU A 88 -6.45 14.56 2.79
N GLN A 89 -7.51 14.35 2.03
CA GLN A 89 -8.83 14.94 2.30
C GLN A 89 -9.81 13.94 2.91
N HIS A 90 -9.66 12.63 2.62
CA HIS A 90 -10.53 11.59 3.16
C HIS A 90 -9.88 10.82 4.32
N HIS A 91 -10.69 10.11 5.09
CA HIS A 91 -10.27 9.26 6.20
C HIS A 91 -10.37 7.77 5.82
N GLY A 92 -9.55 7.34 4.89
CA GLY A 92 -9.42 5.95 4.46
C GLY A 92 -10.36 5.52 3.35
N PHE A 93 -11.47 6.22 3.13
CA PHE A 93 -12.46 5.88 2.12
C PHE A 93 -12.83 7.10 1.28
N ASP A 94 -12.66 6.98 -0.02
CA ASP A 94 -13.17 7.94 -1.00
C ASP A 94 -14.51 7.42 -1.53
N PHE A 95 -15.59 7.86 -0.92
CA PHE A 95 -16.95 7.41 -1.27
C PHE A 95 -17.37 7.86 -2.67
N ASP A 96 -16.91 9.01 -3.13
CA ASP A 96 -17.21 9.52 -4.47
C ASP A 96 -16.50 8.66 -5.54
N ALA A 97 -15.22 8.35 -5.33
CA ALA A 97 -14.48 7.45 -6.21
C ALA A 97 -15.08 6.03 -6.22
N ILE A 98 -15.54 5.52 -5.07
CA ILE A 98 -16.21 4.22 -4.95
C ILE A 98 -17.51 4.23 -5.76
N MET A 99 -18.35 5.27 -5.63
CA MET A 99 -19.62 5.40 -6.34
C MET A 99 -19.39 5.53 -7.85
N ASP A 100 -18.41 6.34 -8.25
CA ASP A 100 -18.00 6.52 -9.64
C ASP A 100 -17.49 5.20 -10.26
N ALA A 101 -16.68 4.44 -9.53
CA ALA A 101 -16.20 3.13 -9.98
C ALA A 101 -17.37 2.15 -10.15
N PHE A 102 -18.30 2.12 -9.20
CA PHE A 102 -19.50 1.28 -9.26
C PHE A 102 -20.37 1.60 -10.48
N GLN A 103 -20.64 2.88 -10.73
CA GLN A 103 -21.46 3.31 -11.88
C GLN A 103 -20.78 2.96 -13.22
N ARG A 104 -19.47 3.15 -13.34
CA ARG A 104 -18.71 2.81 -14.57
C ARG A 104 -18.65 1.31 -14.80
N ASN A 105 -18.42 0.52 -13.75
CA ASN A 105 -18.38 -0.94 -13.84
C ASN A 105 -19.74 -1.53 -14.27
N ARG A 106 -20.87 -0.92 -13.85
CA ARG A 106 -22.21 -1.31 -14.33
C ARG A 106 -22.44 -1.05 -15.81
N LYS A 107 -21.77 -0.06 -16.39
CA LYS A 107 -21.89 0.29 -17.82
C LYS A 107 -20.99 -0.56 -18.74
N GLY A 108 -20.34 -1.63 -18.22
CA GLY A 108 -19.54 -2.56 -19.02
C GLY A 108 -18.16 -2.02 -19.46
N GLY A 109 -17.65 -0.97 -18.81
CA GLY A 109 -16.32 -0.43 -19.06
C GLY A 109 -15.20 -1.24 -18.38
N ASN A 110 -13.95 -0.90 -18.67
CA ASN A 110 -12.79 -1.46 -17.96
C ASN A 110 -12.93 -1.25 -16.45
N ILE A 111 -12.83 -2.32 -15.68
CA ILE A 111 -12.92 -2.31 -14.21
C ILE A 111 -11.89 -1.31 -13.68
N ARG A 112 -12.34 -0.19 -13.14
CA ARG A 112 -11.51 0.75 -12.39
C ARG A 112 -11.62 0.43 -10.91
N GLY A 113 -10.48 0.33 -10.22
CA GLY A 113 -10.43 0.24 -8.78
C GLY A 113 -10.78 1.59 -8.14
N GLY A 114 -11.63 1.57 -7.13
CA GLY A 114 -11.92 2.71 -6.25
C GLY A 114 -11.29 2.53 -4.88
N SER A 115 -10.18 1.79 -4.77
CA SER A 115 -9.50 1.57 -3.49
C SER A 115 -8.47 2.67 -3.25
N THR A 116 -8.51 3.27 -2.07
CA THR A 116 -7.57 4.29 -1.61
C THR A 116 -6.19 3.70 -1.26
N ILE A 117 -5.19 4.56 -1.09
CA ILE A 117 -3.85 4.17 -0.59
C ILE A 117 -3.99 3.45 0.76
N SER A 118 -4.79 3.97 1.69
CA SER A 118 -5.02 3.37 3.00
C SER A 118 -5.62 1.96 2.91
N GLN A 119 -6.59 1.74 2.02
CA GLN A 119 -7.15 0.40 1.77
C GLN A 119 -6.11 -0.56 1.18
N GLN A 120 -5.23 -0.07 0.31
CA GLN A 120 -4.14 -0.86 -0.26
C GLN A 120 -3.13 -1.26 0.81
N VAL A 121 -2.75 -0.35 1.73
CA VAL A 121 -1.88 -0.64 2.88
C VAL A 121 -2.54 -1.67 3.79
N ALA A 122 -3.78 -1.45 4.21
CA ALA A 122 -4.51 -2.38 5.07
C ALA A 122 -4.55 -3.79 4.48
N LYS A 123 -4.85 -3.90 3.18
CA LYS A 123 -4.86 -5.17 2.45
C LYS A 123 -3.48 -5.83 2.42
N ASN A 124 -2.43 -5.10 2.04
CA ASN A 124 -1.13 -5.70 1.77
C ASN A 124 -0.37 -6.07 3.05
N VAL A 125 -0.57 -5.32 4.15
CA VAL A 125 0.10 -5.56 5.44
C VAL A 125 -0.60 -6.63 6.26
N PHE A 126 -1.94 -6.57 6.36
CA PHE A 126 -2.68 -7.33 7.37
C PHE A 126 -3.50 -8.49 6.80
N LEU A 127 -3.67 -8.59 5.46
CA LEU A 127 -4.60 -9.53 4.86
C LEU A 127 -3.95 -10.48 3.86
N TRP A 128 -4.62 -11.62 3.69
CA TRP A 128 -4.29 -12.61 2.66
C TRP A 128 -4.83 -12.19 1.30
N HIS A 129 -4.25 -12.77 0.24
CA HIS A 129 -4.76 -12.61 -1.13
C HIS A 129 -6.05 -13.41 -1.34
N GLY A 130 -6.93 -12.87 -2.15
CA GLY A 130 -8.21 -13.47 -2.50
C GLY A 130 -9.30 -12.44 -2.72
N ARG A 131 -10.44 -12.87 -3.27
CA ARG A 131 -11.62 -12.03 -3.53
C ARG A 131 -12.78 -12.61 -2.74
N SER A 132 -13.11 -12.00 -1.60
CA SER A 132 -14.31 -12.33 -0.83
C SER A 132 -14.86 -11.10 -0.14
N TYR A 133 -16.16 -11.06 0.08
CA TYR A 133 -16.80 -9.97 0.84
C TYR A 133 -16.31 -9.91 2.28
N LEU A 134 -16.06 -11.07 2.91
CA LEU A 134 -15.49 -11.13 4.26
C LEU A 134 -14.13 -10.45 4.31
N ARG A 135 -13.22 -10.79 3.37
CA ARG A 135 -11.92 -10.13 3.29
C ARG A 135 -12.05 -8.61 3.10
N LYS A 136 -13.03 -8.16 2.27
CA LYS A 136 -13.27 -6.72 2.06
C LYS A 136 -13.79 -6.03 3.31
N ALA A 137 -14.60 -6.70 4.13
CA ALA A 137 -15.04 -6.18 5.43
C ALA A 137 -13.86 -6.05 6.41
N VAL A 138 -12.98 -7.06 6.47
CA VAL A 138 -11.78 -7.01 7.32
C VAL A 138 -10.77 -5.96 6.80
N GLU A 139 -10.66 -5.75 5.48
CA GLU A 139 -9.89 -4.66 4.89
C GLU A 139 -10.41 -3.29 5.36
N ALA A 140 -11.72 -3.08 5.33
CA ALA A 140 -12.32 -1.84 5.81
C ALA A 140 -12.06 -1.61 7.32
N TYR A 141 -12.11 -2.65 8.13
CA TYR A 141 -11.76 -2.60 9.55
C TYR A 141 -10.31 -2.15 9.77
N PHE A 142 -9.33 -2.79 9.10
CA PHE A 142 -7.93 -2.38 9.23
C PHE A 142 -7.66 -1.00 8.61
N THR A 143 -8.36 -0.63 7.54
CA THR A 143 -8.27 0.73 6.98
C THR A 143 -8.67 1.77 8.01
N PHE A 144 -9.78 1.56 8.72
CA PHE A 144 -10.21 2.44 9.80
C PHE A 144 -9.15 2.51 10.92
N LEU A 145 -8.62 1.36 11.34
CA LEU A 145 -7.60 1.33 12.41
C LEU A 145 -6.33 2.10 12.03
N ILE A 146 -5.79 1.91 10.82
CA ILE A 146 -4.57 2.62 10.42
C ILE A 146 -4.79 4.12 10.26
N GLU A 147 -5.95 4.55 9.76
CA GLU A 147 -6.27 5.99 9.68
C GLU A 147 -6.36 6.66 11.06
N VAL A 148 -6.92 5.97 12.04
CA VAL A 148 -7.04 6.49 13.41
C VAL A 148 -5.70 6.46 14.15
N LEU A 149 -4.90 5.41 13.93
CA LEU A 149 -3.73 5.14 14.77
C LEU A 149 -2.40 5.59 14.14
N TRP A 150 -2.25 5.63 12.80
CA TRP A 150 -0.97 5.93 12.15
C TRP A 150 -0.84 7.37 11.65
N GLY A 151 -1.91 7.92 11.08
CA GLY A 151 -1.85 9.17 10.33
C GLY A 151 -1.34 8.98 8.88
N LYS A 152 -1.53 10.03 8.05
CA LYS A 152 -1.25 9.99 6.60
C LYS A 152 0.23 9.81 6.26
N GLU A 153 1.12 10.43 7.03
CA GLU A 153 2.57 10.30 6.87
C GLU A 153 3.01 8.84 6.97
N ARG A 154 2.63 8.14 8.05
CA ARG A 154 3.00 6.73 8.23
C ARG A 154 2.34 5.82 7.20
N ILE A 155 1.10 6.09 6.82
CA ILE A 155 0.38 5.31 5.80
C ILE A 155 1.12 5.37 4.46
N ILE A 156 1.51 6.59 3.99
CA ILE A 156 2.21 6.74 2.72
C ILE A 156 3.63 6.16 2.78
N GLU A 157 4.33 6.30 3.90
CA GLU A 157 5.65 5.71 4.11
C GLU A 157 5.60 4.19 3.98
N VAL A 158 4.68 3.54 4.68
CA VAL A 158 4.49 2.09 4.59
C VAL A 158 4.09 1.69 3.18
N TYR A 159 3.17 2.43 2.53
CA TYR A 159 2.77 2.16 1.15
C TYR A 159 3.97 2.11 0.20
N LEU A 160 4.82 3.16 0.24
CA LEU A 160 5.99 3.30 -0.61
C LEU A 160 7.01 2.18 -0.41
N ASN A 161 7.06 1.60 0.78
CA ASN A 161 7.95 0.50 1.10
C ASN A 161 7.40 -0.87 0.71
N ILE A 162 6.06 -1.09 0.74
CA ILE A 162 5.47 -2.42 0.53
C ILE A 162 4.86 -2.64 -0.84
N ALA A 163 4.70 -1.58 -1.66
CA ALA A 163 4.13 -1.71 -3.00
C ALA A 163 5.06 -2.51 -3.91
N GLU A 164 4.51 -3.50 -4.63
CA GLU A 164 5.26 -4.22 -5.65
C GLU A 164 5.41 -3.32 -6.88
N MET A 165 6.65 -3.12 -7.34
CA MET A 165 7.02 -2.24 -8.46
C MET A 165 7.69 -3.00 -9.61
N GLY A 166 7.67 -4.31 -9.54
CA GLY A 166 8.18 -5.26 -10.52
C GLY A 166 8.12 -6.67 -9.95
N ASP A 167 8.36 -7.70 -10.74
CA ASP A 167 8.31 -9.09 -10.29
C ASP A 167 9.30 -9.31 -9.13
N GLY A 168 8.76 -9.51 -7.91
CA GLY A 168 9.54 -9.69 -6.69
C GLY A 168 10.26 -8.44 -6.17
N VAL A 169 9.97 -7.24 -6.70
CA VAL A 169 10.59 -5.97 -6.28
C VAL A 169 9.59 -5.17 -5.46
N PHE A 170 9.87 -5.02 -4.18
CA PHE A 170 8.99 -4.35 -3.24
C PHE A 170 9.64 -3.08 -2.68
N GLY A 171 8.88 -1.99 -2.74
CA GLY A 171 9.26 -0.69 -2.24
C GLY A 171 10.13 0.12 -3.18
N VAL A 172 10.13 1.43 -2.90
CA VAL A 172 10.78 2.45 -3.75
C VAL A 172 12.30 2.35 -3.73
N GLU A 173 12.91 1.96 -2.62
CA GLU A 173 14.36 1.82 -2.53
C GLU A 173 14.85 0.66 -3.39
N ALA A 174 14.27 -0.53 -3.21
CA ALA A 174 14.61 -1.69 -4.03
C ALA A 174 14.39 -1.44 -5.53
N ALA A 175 13.27 -0.77 -5.87
CA ALA A 175 12.96 -0.40 -7.25
C ALA A 175 13.95 0.63 -7.81
N SER A 176 14.33 1.66 -7.03
CA SER A 176 15.30 2.68 -7.44
C SER A 176 16.67 2.09 -7.70
N GLN A 177 17.16 1.27 -6.77
CA GLN A 177 18.44 0.57 -6.95
C GLN A 177 18.43 -0.35 -8.17
N LYS A 178 17.36 -1.17 -8.31
CA LYS A 178 17.27 -2.11 -9.44
C LYS A 178 17.20 -1.41 -10.78
N TYR A 179 16.35 -0.40 -10.93
CA TYR A 179 16.02 0.18 -12.23
C TYR A 179 16.83 1.44 -12.58
N PHE A 180 17.24 2.22 -11.57
CA PHE A 180 17.92 3.50 -11.79
C PHE A 180 19.33 3.55 -11.23
N LYS A 181 19.79 2.51 -10.51
CA LYS A 181 21.13 2.40 -9.91
C LYS A 181 21.47 3.56 -8.97
N LYS A 182 20.48 4.00 -8.20
CA LYS A 182 20.61 5.10 -7.23
C LYS A 182 19.59 4.94 -6.08
N PRO A 183 19.84 5.59 -4.93
CA PRO A 183 18.93 5.52 -3.78
C PRO A 183 17.60 6.26 -4.06
N ALA A 184 16.56 5.91 -3.32
CA ALA A 184 15.22 6.50 -3.44
C ALA A 184 15.20 8.02 -3.25
N LYS A 185 16.08 8.58 -2.42
CA LYS A 185 16.22 10.02 -2.20
C LYS A 185 16.56 10.82 -3.47
N ASP A 186 17.23 10.20 -4.43
CA ASP A 186 17.70 10.84 -5.66
C ASP A 186 16.74 10.65 -6.84
N VAL A 187 15.56 10.02 -6.59
CA VAL A 187 14.57 9.77 -7.66
C VAL A 187 13.91 11.07 -8.10
N GLY A 188 14.09 11.42 -9.38
CA GLY A 188 13.46 12.59 -9.96
C GLY A 188 12.01 12.35 -10.39
N ARG A 189 11.27 13.44 -10.66
CA ARG A 189 9.84 13.45 -10.99
C ARG A 189 9.45 12.42 -12.07
N GLN A 190 10.19 12.32 -13.16
CA GLN A 190 9.87 11.41 -14.26
C GLN A 190 10.07 9.94 -13.88
N GLN A 191 11.04 9.66 -13.05
CA GLN A 191 11.32 8.32 -12.52
C GLN A 191 10.25 7.91 -11.49
N ALA A 192 9.88 8.80 -10.56
CA ALA A 192 8.79 8.59 -9.62
C ALA A 192 7.46 8.31 -10.36
N ALA A 193 7.15 9.12 -11.37
CA ALA A 193 5.97 8.89 -12.22
C ALA A 193 6.02 7.56 -12.97
N LEU A 194 7.22 7.07 -13.34
CA LEU A 194 7.37 5.76 -13.99
C LEU A 194 7.14 4.61 -13.00
N LEU A 195 7.68 4.69 -11.76
CA LEU A 195 7.40 3.73 -10.70
C LEU A 195 5.90 3.67 -10.39
N ALA A 196 5.25 4.83 -10.24
CA ALA A 196 3.80 4.89 -10.04
C ALA A 196 3.00 4.34 -11.23
N ALA A 197 3.53 4.41 -12.46
CA ALA A 197 2.84 3.93 -13.64
C ALA A 197 2.70 2.40 -13.71
N VAL A 198 3.56 1.64 -13.03
CA VAL A 198 3.53 0.17 -13.03
C VAL A 198 2.69 -0.44 -11.93
N LEU A 199 2.32 0.32 -10.88
CA LEU A 199 1.58 -0.14 -9.71
C LEU A 199 0.30 -0.94 -10.01
N PRO A 200 -0.53 -0.62 -11.03
CA PRO A 200 -1.73 -1.40 -11.29
C PRO A 200 -1.49 -2.85 -11.69
N ASN A 201 -0.33 -3.16 -12.28
CA ASN A 201 0.08 -4.52 -12.61
C ASN A 201 1.62 -4.57 -12.79
N PRO A 202 2.39 -4.70 -11.69
CA PRO A 202 3.84 -4.63 -11.72
C PRO A 202 4.52 -5.80 -12.43
N ILE A 203 3.80 -6.89 -12.65
CA ILE A 203 4.29 -8.05 -13.41
C ILE A 203 4.19 -7.79 -14.91
N LYS A 204 3.09 -7.17 -15.35
CA LYS A 204 2.82 -6.89 -16.77
C LYS A 204 3.53 -5.62 -17.24
N PHE A 205 3.61 -4.59 -16.40
CA PHE A 205 4.18 -3.29 -16.74
C PHE A 205 5.63 -3.23 -16.28
N SER A 206 6.54 -2.98 -17.21
CA SER A 206 7.97 -2.94 -16.93
C SER A 206 8.48 -1.50 -16.78
N VAL A 207 9.30 -1.28 -15.74
CA VAL A 207 10.08 -0.05 -15.55
C VAL A 207 11.30 -0.04 -16.47
N SER A 208 11.99 -1.19 -16.62
CA SER A 208 13.19 -1.30 -17.46
C SER A 208 12.88 -1.19 -18.95
N ASN A 209 11.73 -1.73 -19.40
CA ASN A 209 11.29 -1.64 -20.79
C ASN A 209 9.83 -1.20 -20.86
N PRO A 210 9.55 0.11 -20.65
CA PRO A 210 8.19 0.62 -20.58
C PRO A 210 7.51 0.57 -21.95
N SER A 211 6.35 -0.07 -22.02
CA SER A 211 5.49 -0.11 -23.20
C SER A 211 4.96 1.30 -23.56
N GLY A 212 4.35 1.44 -24.74
CA GLY A 212 3.66 2.68 -25.12
C GLY A 212 2.60 3.12 -24.11
N TYR A 213 1.85 2.15 -23.57
CA TYR A 213 0.86 2.37 -22.50
C TYR A 213 1.55 2.89 -21.22
N THR A 214 2.62 2.24 -20.77
CA THR A 214 3.34 2.64 -19.55
C THR A 214 3.94 4.03 -19.70
N ARG A 215 4.53 4.36 -20.85
CA ARG A 215 5.04 5.72 -21.14
C ARG A 215 3.94 6.78 -21.14
N THR A 216 2.80 6.48 -21.74
CA THR A 216 1.63 7.39 -21.74
C THR A 216 1.10 7.60 -20.31
N ARG A 217 0.98 6.51 -19.51
CA ARG A 217 0.55 6.59 -18.10
C ARG A 217 1.53 7.41 -17.27
N ARG A 218 2.85 7.18 -17.40
CA ARG A 218 3.89 8.00 -16.75
C ARG A 218 3.68 9.49 -17.05
N SER A 219 3.50 9.86 -18.33
CA SER A 219 3.32 11.25 -18.73
C SER A 219 2.04 11.88 -18.15
N ARG A 220 0.97 11.07 -18.01
CA ARG A 220 -0.27 11.51 -17.35
C ARG A 220 -0.06 11.75 -15.85
N ILE A 221 0.66 10.86 -15.17
CA ILE A 221 1.00 10.98 -13.74
C ILE A 221 1.86 12.22 -13.53
N ALA A 222 2.94 12.41 -14.30
CA ALA A 222 3.79 13.58 -14.19
C ALA A 222 3.03 14.91 -14.39
N ARG A 223 2.03 14.94 -15.28
CA ARG A 223 1.13 16.10 -15.41
C ARG A 223 0.20 16.25 -14.21
N ALA A 224 -0.34 15.14 -13.69
CA ALA A 224 -1.20 15.17 -12.50
C ALA A 224 -0.45 15.70 -11.27
N MET A 225 0.81 15.28 -11.05
CA MET A 225 1.69 15.84 -10.01
C MET A 225 1.79 17.37 -10.11
N GLY A 226 1.90 17.92 -11.33
CA GLY A 226 1.93 19.38 -11.55
C GLY A 226 0.57 20.05 -11.27
N ARG A 227 -0.55 19.43 -11.68
CA ARG A 227 -1.89 19.98 -11.41
C ARG A 227 -2.25 20.00 -9.94
N LEU A 228 -1.73 19.06 -9.15
CA LEU A 228 -1.88 19.06 -7.70
C LEU A 228 -1.08 20.17 -7.00
N GLY A 229 -0.20 20.90 -7.71
CA GLY A 229 0.64 21.95 -7.11
C GLY A 229 2.05 21.49 -6.74
N GLY A 230 2.48 20.32 -7.25
CA GLY A 230 3.80 19.77 -6.94
C GLY A 230 3.90 19.29 -5.50
N THR A 231 5.11 19.28 -4.95
CA THR A 231 5.40 18.80 -3.58
C THR A 231 4.71 19.62 -2.49
N THR A 232 4.32 20.87 -2.79
CA THR A 232 3.54 21.71 -1.86
C THR A 232 2.21 21.06 -1.46
N TYR A 233 1.59 20.27 -2.37
CA TYR A 233 0.35 19.57 -2.08
C TYR A 233 0.46 18.53 -0.95
N ILE A 234 1.61 17.92 -0.81
CA ILE A 234 1.87 16.87 0.20
C ILE A 234 2.74 17.39 1.36
N LYS A 235 2.95 18.69 1.45
CA LYS A 235 3.85 19.31 2.44
C LYS A 235 3.53 18.87 3.87
N ASP A 236 2.25 18.77 4.22
CA ASP A 236 1.80 18.45 5.59
C ASP A 236 2.10 17.01 6.03
N ILE A 237 2.50 16.14 5.09
CA ILE A 237 2.88 14.75 5.36
C ILE A 237 4.35 14.45 5.04
N LEU A 238 5.11 15.46 4.66
CA LEU A 238 6.56 15.33 4.49
C LEU A 238 7.26 15.66 5.79
N PRO A 239 8.30 14.91 6.18
CA PRO A 239 9.12 15.25 7.31
C PRO A 239 9.83 16.61 7.10
N GLU A 240 10.01 17.38 8.17
CA GLU A 240 10.83 18.59 8.12
C GLU A 240 12.27 18.24 7.76
N LYS A 241 12.77 18.74 6.64
CA LYS A 241 14.17 18.54 6.25
C LYS A 241 15.05 19.58 6.93
N ASP A 242 16.13 19.11 7.56
CA ASP A 242 17.09 19.98 8.29
C ASP A 242 17.77 21.06 7.43
N ASP A 243 17.54 21.09 6.12
CA ASP A 243 18.14 22.06 5.19
C ASP A 243 17.56 23.49 5.28
N GLU A 244 16.45 23.70 6.00
CA GLU A 244 15.87 25.04 6.23
C GLU A 244 16.46 25.78 7.47
N LYS A 245 17.47 25.19 8.16
CA LYS A 245 18.13 25.79 9.34
C LYS A 245 19.52 26.38 9.03
N LYS A 246 19.76 26.83 7.80
CA LYS A 246 20.98 27.61 7.48
C LYS A 246 20.65 28.99 6.98
#